data_0defab4eecdf177dce7074bbcfccec0e
#
_entry.id   0defab4eecdf177dce7074bbcfccec0e
#
_cell.length_a   1.000
_cell.length_b   1.000
_cell.length_c   1.000
_cell.angle_alpha   90.00
_cell.angle_beta   90.00
_cell.angle_gamma   90.00
#
_symmetry.space_group_name_H-M   'P 1'
#
loop_
_entity.id
_entity.type
_entity.pdbx_description
1 polymer ?
#
loop_
_entity_poly.entity_id
_entity_poly.type
_entity_poly.pdbx_seq_one_letter_code
_entity_poly.pdbx_strand_id
1 'polypeptide(L)'
;MQIMQKTLLASMLSCISLSVWADVVPNAGQLLQQQQMIPYQPQAAIELESATTVPPALASDEQIRVEKIQITGNQSLSREVLHALVVDYEGKTLTLGELQQLAIQITQYYQQQGYPYSRAYLPAQNLSQGVVTIAVLEARYDGISYNNQSRTRNALIDATLQPLQAGQVITSQALEQQIKLLNRLDGVQSRNILSAGQSTGTSQLNVDIVPTAAMTGYVGLDNYGNEYTREVRFNAGAAVHNPFGLGDKLSVDAMTSGKMHYVRVGYEATINGMGSRLGASYSDLIYELGKEYKALD
;
A
#
# COMPACT_ATOMS: atom_id res chain seq x y z
N MET A 1 25.93 -11.99 -56.03
CA MET A 1 25.46 -11.07 -55.01
C MET A 1 24.34 -11.78 -54.26
N GLN A 2 24.72 -12.43 -53.14
CA GLN A 2 23.86 -13.41 -52.40
C GLN A 2 23.04 -12.64 -51.35
N ILE A 3 21.72 -12.86 -51.36
CA ILE A 3 20.80 -12.46 -50.31
C ILE A 3 20.52 -13.71 -49.49
N MET A 4 21.00 -13.71 -48.23
CA MET A 4 20.72 -14.76 -47.27
C MET A 4 19.34 -14.55 -46.64
N GLN A 5 18.39 -15.46 -46.96
CA GLN A 5 17.14 -15.63 -46.24
C GLN A 5 17.40 -16.50 -44.99
N LYS A 6 17.10 -15.94 -43.81
CA LYS A 6 17.06 -16.70 -42.55
C LYS A 6 15.69 -17.34 -42.41
N THR A 7 15.58 -18.64 -42.65
CA THR A 7 14.42 -19.46 -42.31
C THR A 7 14.49 -19.85 -40.84
N LEU A 8 13.47 -19.48 -40.04
CA LEU A 8 13.22 -20.01 -38.72
C LEU A 8 12.61 -21.41 -38.86
N LEU A 9 13.37 -22.44 -38.50
CA LEU A 9 12.84 -23.76 -38.28
C LEU A 9 12.30 -23.87 -36.86
N ALA A 10 10.98 -23.93 -36.70
CA ALA A 10 10.32 -24.40 -35.50
C ALA A 10 10.33 -25.93 -35.50
N SER A 11 11.26 -26.54 -34.76
CA SER A 11 11.25 -27.98 -34.51
C SER A 11 10.37 -28.32 -33.31
N MET A 12 9.17 -28.88 -33.57
CA MET A 12 8.41 -29.61 -32.55
C MET A 12 9.20 -30.84 -32.16
N LEU A 13 9.81 -30.81 -30.97
CA LEU A 13 10.40 -32.02 -30.37
C LEU A 13 9.29 -32.73 -29.58
N SER A 14 8.78 -33.79 -30.14
CA SER A 14 7.94 -34.79 -29.47
C SER A 14 8.79 -35.50 -28.42
N CYS A 15 8.69 -35.13 -27.15
CA CYS A 15 9.33 -35.83 -26.06
C CYS A 15 8.59 -37.12 -25.73
N ILE A 16 9.14 -38.25 -26.21
CA ILE A 16 8.88 -39.58 -25.65
C ILE A 16 9.49 -39.61 -24.27
N SER A 17 8.67 -39.61 -23.23
CA SER A 17 9.08 -39.72 -21.82
C SER A 17 9.56 -41.17 -21.56
N LEU A 18 10.84 -41.41 -21.79
CA LEU A 18 11.55 -42.47 -21.09
C LEU A 18 11.78 -41.96 -19.67
N SER A 19 11.05 -42.47 -18.69
CA SER A 19 11.30 -42.31 -17.28
C SER A 19 12.61 -43.02 -16.92
N VAL A 20 13.73 -42.36 -17.20
CA VAL A 20 15.00 -42.67 -16.55
C VAL A 20 14.88 -42.10 -15.13
N TRP A 21 14.75 -42.97 -14.16
CA TRP A 21 14.96 -42.65 -12.76
C TRP A 21 16.45 -42.34 -12.59
N ALA A 22 16.87 -41.15 -13.01
CA ALA A 22 18.17 -40.62 -12.61
C ALA A 22 17.95 -40.10 -11.19
N ASP A 23 18.53 -40.76 -10.22
CA ASP A 23 18.68 -40.31 -8.87
C ASP A 23 19.43 -38.95 -8.92
N VAL A 24 18.69 -37.86 -8.87
CA VAL A 24 19.27 -36.51 -8.99
C VAL A 24 19.89 -36.15 -7.65
N VAL A 25 21.21 -36.13 -7.63
CA VAL A 25 21.97 -35.61 -6.46
C VAL A 25 21.49 -34.19 -6.18
N PRO A 26 20.91 -33.90 -5.01
CA PRO A 26 20.43 -32.56 -4.68
C PRO A 26 21.59 -31.58 -4.68
N ASN A 27 21.49 -30.54 -5.51
CA ASN A 27 22.47 -29.47 -5.56
C ASN A 27 22.15 -28.35 -4.53
N ALA A 28 23.12 -27.51 -4.22
CA ALA A 28 22.97 -26.41 -3.28
C ALA A 28 21.79 -25.48 -3.62
N GLY A 29 21.49 -25.28 -4.92
CA GLY A 29 20.35 -24.46 -5.36
C GLY A 29 19.00 -25.06 -5.00
N GLN A 30 18.83 -26.37 -5.10
CA GLN A 30 17.59 -27.06 -4.68
C GLN A 30 17.39 -27.00 -3.17
N LEU A 31 18.47 -27.14 -2.40
CA LEU A 31 18.43 -27.02 -0.95
C LEU A 31 18.08 -25.58 -0.50
N LEU A 32 18.54 -24.57 -1.23
CA LEU A 32 18.20 -23.16 -0.98
C LEU A 32 16.77 -22.80 -1.37
N GLN A 33 16.21 -23.38 -2.45
CA GLN A 33 14.82 -23.16 -2.85
C GLN A 33 13.82 -23.69 -1.81
N GLN A 34 14.14 -24.72 -1.08
CA GLN A 34 13.31 -25.25 0.01
C GLN A 34 13.26 -24.32 1.24
N GLN A 35 14.07 -23.26 1.27
CA GLN A 35 14.17 -22.33 2.39
C GLN A 35 13.21 -21.14 2.34
N GLN A 36 12.52 -20.89 1.24
CA GLN A 36 11.68 -19.69 1.10
C GLN A 36 10.30 -19.85 1.76
N MET A 37 10.24 -20.22 3.03
CA MET A 37 9.07 -19.95 3.85
C MET A 37 9.31 -18.70 4.70
N ILE A 38 9.07 -17.55 4.11
CA ILE A 38 8.94 -16.29 4.86
C ILE A 38 7.58 -16.32 5.55
N PRO A 39 7.49 -16.25 6.88
CA PRO A 39 6.22 -16.13 7.54
C PRO A 39 5.54 -14.83 7.09
N TYR A 40 4.34 -14.95 6.53
CA TYR A 40 3.48 -13.82 6.19
C TYR A 40 3.13 -13.07 7.48
N GLN A 41 3.61 -11.84 7.63
CA GLN A 41 3.12 -10.93 8.66
C GLN A 41 1.94 -10.13 8.08
N PRO A 42 0.74 -10.26 8.65
CA PRO A 42 -0.40 -9.45 8.22
C PRO A 42 -0.08 -7.97 8.45
N GLN A 43 -0.19 -7.16 7.39
CA GLN A 43 -0.11 -5.71 7.51
C GLN A 43 -1.30 -5.20 8.33
N ALA A 44 -1.01 -4.36 9.32
CA ALA A 44 -2.05 -3.68 10.09
C ALA A 44 -2.95 -2.86 9.16
N ALA A 45 -4.27 -2.95 9.38
CA ALA A 45 -5.25 -2.14 8.68
C ALA A 45 -5.02 -0.65 8.96
N ILE A 46 -5.21 0.19 7.95
CA ILE A 46 -5.13 1.64 8.11
C ILE A 46 -6.42 2.09 8.80
N GLU A 47 -6.35 2.39 10.09
CA GLU A 47 -7.45 3.05 10.81
C GLU A 47 -7.42 4.54 10.52
N LEU A 48 -8.37 4.99 9.72
CA LEU A 48 -8.66 6.41 9.50
C LEU A 48 -9.92 6.75 10.29
N GLU A 49 -9.75 7.37 11.45
CA GLU A 49 -10.88 7.96 12.19
C GLU A 49 -11.40 9.18 11.43
N SER A 50 -12.50 9.01 10.72
CA SER A 50 -13.19 10.09 10.02
C SER A 50 -14.46 10.47 10.80
N ALA A 51 -14.40 11.56 11.56
CA ALA A 51 -15.58 12.14 12.18
C ALA A 51 -16.42 12.88 11.13
N THR A 52 -17.25 12.14 10.38
CA THR A 52 -18.15 12.73 9.40
C THR A 52 -19.57 12.77 9.95
N THR A 53 -19.94 13.88 10.61
CA THR A 53 -21.34 14.19 10.87
C THR A 53 -21.97 14.82 9.63
N VAL A 54 -22.88 14.09 8.99
CA VAL A 54 -23.77 14.65 7.97
C VAL A 54 -24.82 15.49 8.72
N PRO A 55 -24.98 16.79 8.44
CA PRO A 55 -26.06 17.57 9.05
C PRO A 55 -27.42 16.96 8.73
N PRO A 56 -28.39 16.95 9.66
CA PRO A 56 -29.72 16.44 9.38
C PRO A 56 -30.37 17.28 8.27
N ALA A 57 -31.04 16.61 7.34
CA ALA A 57 -31.78 17.23 6.28
C ALA A 57 -32.89 18.11 6.88
N LEU A 58 -32.87 19.41 6.57
CA LEU A 58 -33.97 20.31 6.90
C LEU A 58 -35.15 19.95 6.00
N ALA A 59 -36.17 19.32 6.56
CA ALA A 59 -37.41 19.04 5.86
C ALA A 59 -38.14 20.38 5.68
N SER A 60 -38.09 20.91 4.47
CA SER A 60 -38.93 22.01 4.00
C SER A 60 -39.75 21.50 2.84
N ASP A 61 -41.08 21.58 2.95
CA ASP A 61 -42.02 21.20 1.89
C ASP A 61 -42.12 22.29 0.79
N GLU A 62 -41.29 23.32 0.85
CA GLU A 62 -41.24 24.38 -0.15
C GLU A 62 -40.79 23.84 -1.49
N GLN A 63 -41.64 24.02 -2.51
CA GLN A 63 -41.39 23.56 -3.87
C GLN A 63 -40.70 24.65 -4.69
N ILE A 64 -39.57 24.31 -5.30
CA ILE A 64 -38.71 25.19 -6.07
C ILE A 64 -38.72 24.71 -7.53
N ARG A 65 -39.07 25.56 -8.46
CA ARG A 65 -38.92 25.25 -9.89
C ARG A 65 -37.44 25.42 -10.26
N VAL A 66 -36.81 24.35 -10.65
CA VAL A 66 -35.39 24.33 -11.03
C VAL A 66 -35.29 24.51 -12.54
N GLU A 67 -34.80 25.66 -12.99
CA GLU A 67 -34.56 25.91 -14.43
C GLU A 67 -33.16 25.45 -14.83
N LYS A 68 -32.17 25.65 -13.94
CA LYS A 68 -30.77 25.32 -14.19
C LYS A 68 -30.03 24.97 -12.90
N ILE A 69 -29.15 23.98 -12.98
CA ILE A 69 -28.27 23.63 -11.90
C ILE A 69 -26.83 24.03 -12.24
N GLN A 70 -26.23 24.86 -11.40
CA GLN A 70 -24.83 25.28 -11.53
C GLN A 70 -23.98 24.58 -10.48
N ILE A 71 -22.86 23.95 -10.91
CA ILE A 71 -21.90 23.34 -10.01
C ILE A 71 -20.67 24.24 -9.95
N THR A 72 -20.25 24.59 -8.74
CA THR A 72 -19.12 25.50 -8.47
C THR A 72 -18.13 24.86 -7.53
N GLY A 73 -16.87 25.32 -7.53
CA GLY A 73 -15.82 24.84 -6.61
C GLY A 73 -15.15 23.54 -7.04
N ASN A 74 -15.63 22.88 -8.08
CA ASN A 74 -15.01 21.69 -8.65
C ASN A 74 -13.74 22.07 -9.44
N GLN A 75 -12.59 21.51 -9.06
CA GLN A 75 -11.32 21.69 -9.75
C GLN A 75 -10.74 20.34 -10.21
N SER A 76 -10.97 19.29 -9.43
CA SER A 76 -10.47 17.93 -9.69
C SER A 76 -11.32 17.14 -10.68
N LEU A 77 -12.62 17.38 -10.73
CA LEU A 77 -13.54 16.73 -11.66
C LEU A 77 -14.15 17.77 -12.61
N SER A 78 -14.35 17.38 -13.88
CA SER A 78 -14.90 18.29 -14.88
C SER A 78 -16.36 18.62 -14.60
N ARG A 79 -16.77 19.84 -14.96
CA ARG A 79 -18.14 20.31 -14.79
C ARG A 79 -19.12 19.47 -15.60
N GLU A 80 -18.74 19.05 -16.79
CA GLU A 80 -19.56 18.26 -17.71
C GLU A 80 -19.93 16.91 -17.09
N VAL A 81 -18.97 16.24 -16.46
CA VAL A 81 -19.18 14.96 -15.78
C VAL A 81 -20.12 15.12 -14.58
N LEU A 82 -19.92 16.16 -13.78
CA LEU A 82 -20.77 16.43 -12.62
C LEU A 82 -22.18 16.86 -13.03
N HIS A 83 -22.30 17.68 -14.09
CA HIS A 83 -23.59 18.13 -14.60
C HIS A 83 -24.43 16.98 -15.16
N ALA A 84 -23.79 15.97 -15.78
CA ALA A 84 -24.48 14.76 -16.25
C ALA A 84 -25.19 14.00 -15.12
N LEU A 85 -24.80 14.16 -13.86
CA LEU A 85 -25.45 13.54 -12.70
C LEU A 85 -26.76 14.24 -12.31
N VAL A 86 -26.93 15.49 -12.73
CA VAL A 86 -28.02 16.36 -12.24
C VAL A 86 -28.89 16.95 -13.37
N VAL A 87 -28.47 16.81 -14.62
CA VAL A 87 -29.19 17.40 -15.79
C VAL A 87 -30.66 16.97 -15.91
N ASP A 88 -30.97 15.72 -15.54
CA ASP A 88 -32.32 15.18 -15.58
C ASP A 88 -33.28 15.85 -14.58
N TYR A 89 -32.77 16.66 -13.66
CA TYR A 89 -33.57 17.41 -12.68
C TYR A 89 -33.84 18.84 -13.09
N GLU A 90 -33.24 19.33 -14.16
CA GLU A 90 -33.52 20.62 -14.74
C GLU A 90 -34.93 20.62 -15.39
N GLY A 91 -35.63 21.71 -15.27
CA GLY A 91 -37.03 21.85 -15.71
C GLY A 91 -38.08 21.26 -14.75
N LYS A 92 -37.65 20.60 -13.67
CA LYS A 92 -38.55 19.99 -12.67
C LYS A 92 -38.79 20.92 -11.48
N THR A 93 -39.86 20.61 -10.75
CA THR A 93 -40.10 21.22 -9.43
C THR A 93 -39.65 20.29 -8.35
N LEU A 94 -38.72 20.75 -7.52
CA LEU A 94 -38.05 19.96 -6.49
C LEU A 94 -38.21 20.60 -5.11
N THR A 95 -38.20 19.78 -4.08
CA THR A 95 -38.12 20.23 -2.69
C THR A 95 -36.67 20.51 -2.30
N LEU A 96 -36.46 21.26 -1.21
CA LEU A 96 -35.14 21.48 -0.65
C LEU A 96 -34.44 20.14 -0.29
N GLY A 97 -35.21 19.17 0.22
CA GLY A 97 -34.71 17.83 0.51
C GLY A 97 -34.16 17.10 -0.72
N GLU A 98 -34.89 17.18 -1.84
CA GLU A 98 -34.43 16.59 -3.11
C GLU A 98 -33.17 17.28 -3.64
N LEU A 99 -33.06 18.60 -3.53
CA LEU A 99 -31.83 19.34 -3.87
C LEU A 99 -30.66 18.95 -3.01
N GLN A 100 -30.87 18.70 -1.71
CA GLN A 100 -29.84 18.17 -0.82
C GLN A 100 -29.42 16.75 -1.21
N GLN A 101 -30.34 15.90 -1.68
CA GLN A 101 -30.01 14.58 -2.20
C GLN A 101 -29.12 14.65 -3.45
N LEU A 102 -29.32 15.63 -4.34
CA LEU A 102 -28.42 15.86 -5.48
C LEU A 102 -27.00 16.22 -5.01
N ALA A 103 -26.86 17.07 -4.00
CA ALA A 103 -25.56 17.37 -3.43
C ALA A 103 -24.90 16.11 -2.80
N ILE A 104 -25.69 15.25 -2.16
CA ILE A 104 -25.20 13.97 -1.63
C ILE A 104 -24.74 13.05 -2.78
N GLN A 105 -25.47 12.97 -3.89
CA GLN A 105 -25.05 12.17 -5.07
C GLN A 105 -23.70 12.66 -5.62
N ILE A 106 -23.50 13.97 -5.75
CA ILE A 106 -22.23 14.56 -6.19
C ILE A 106 -21.13 14.20 -5.18
N THR A 107 -21.40 14.28 -3.88
CA THR A 107 -20.44 13.89 -2.82
C THR A 107 -20.03 12.44 -2.96
N GLN A 108 -21.00 11.53 -3.14
CA GLN A 108 -20.73 10.09 -3.33
C GLN A 108 -19.90 9.83 -4.59
N TYR A 109 -20.19 10.57 -5.67
CA TYR A 109 -19.41 10.47 -6.89
C TYR A 109 -17.95 10.89 -6.66
N TYR A 110 -17.69 12.01 -5.95
CA TYR A 110 -16.36 12.42 -5.56
C TYR A 110 -15.65 11.32 -4.76
N GLN A 111 -16.31 10.71 -3.79
CA GLN A 111 -15.76 9.62 -2.97
C GLN A 111 -15.37 8.41 -3.83
N GLN A 112 -16.23 8.03 -4.78
CA GLN A 112 -15.96 6.93 -5.72
C GLN A 112 -14.78 7.23 -6.64
N GLN A 113 -14.55 8.51 -6.98
CA GLN A 113 -13.41 8.95 -7.79
C GLN A 113 -12.11 9.14 -6.96
N GLY A 114 -12.12 8.74 -5.69
CA GLY A 114 -10.93 8.76 -4.83
C GLY A 114 -10.71 10.07 -4.07
N TYR A 115 -11.76 10.89 -3.90
CA TYR A 115 -11.75 12.13 -3.08
C TYR A 115 -12.60 11.97 -1.82
N PRO A 116 -12.18 11.18 -0.83
CA PRO A 116 -13.05 10.71 0.26
C PRO A 116 -13.54 11.81 1.20
N TYR A 117 -12.87 12.95 1.25
CA TYR A 117 -13.17 14.06 2.15
C TYR A 117 -13.81 15.26 1.45
N SER A 118 -13.94 15.23 0.13
CA SER A 118 -14.62 16.25 -0.65
C SER A 118 -16.12 16.14 -0.48
N ARG A 119 -16.83 17.28 -0.44
CA ARG A 119 -18.27 17.34 -0.22
C ARG A 119 -18.92 18.34 -1.15
N ALA A 120 -20.10 18.01 -1.63
CA ALA A 120 -21.00 18.97 -2.25
C ALA A 120 -22.08 19.36 -1.26
N TYR A 121 -22.53 20.60 -1.32
CA TYR A 121 -23.56 21.13 -0.45
C TYR A 121 -24.36 22.24 -1.17
N LEU A 122 -25.53 22.53 -0.64
CA LEU A 122 -26.37 23.60 -1.12
C LEU A 122 -26.07 24.87 -0.26
N PRO A 123 -25.38 25.89 -0.82
CA PRO A 123 -25.13 27.11 -0.07
C PRO A 123 -26.41 27.91 0.11
N ALA A 124 -26.43 28.82 1.09
CA ALA A 124 -27.51 29.79 1.24
C ALA A 124 -27.58 30.66 -0.03
N GLN A 125 -28.71 30.64 -0.73
CA GLN A 125 -28.91 31.32 -2.01
C GLN A 125 -30.34 31.71 -2.21
N ASN A 126 -30.59 32.67 -3.13
CA ASN A 126 -31.93 33.03 -3.54
C ASN A 126 -32.38 32.15 -4.75
N LEU A 127 -33.40 31.36 -4.55
CA LEU A 127 -33.90 30.40 -5.54
C LEU A 127 -35.04 30.95 -6.42
N SER A 128 -35.41 32.23 -6.28
CA SER A 128 -36.52 32.86 -6.99
C SER A 128 -36.36 32.90 -8.53
N GLN A 129 -35.13 32.77 -9.03
CA GLN A 129 -34.82 32.76 -10.47
C GLN A 129 -34.71 31.36 -11.08
N GLY A 130 -35.00 30.31 -10.30
CA GLY A 130 -34.92 28.92 -10.78
C GLY A 130 -33.49 28.40 -11.01
N VAL A 131 -32.46 29.21 -10.70
CA VAL A 131 -31.08 28.78 -10.79
C VAL A 131 -30.63 28.26 -9.44
N VAL A 132 -30.25 27.00 -9.37
CA VAL A 132 -29.75 26.31 -8.16
C VAL A 132 -28.26 26.13 -8.27
N THR A 133 -27.50 26.64 -7.28
CA THR A 133 -26.08 26.44 -7.19
C THR A 133 -25.79 25.31 -6.19
N ILE A 134 -25.04 24.30 -6.61
CA ILE A 134 -24.47 23.28 -5.75
C ILE A 134 -22.97 23.58 -5.67
N ALA A 135 -22.49 23.87 -4.46
CA ALA A 135 -21.06 24.13 -4.22
C ALA A 135 -20.33 22.85 -3.83
N VAL A 136 -19.20 22.63 -4.45
CA VAL A 136 -18.28 21.56 -4.08
C VAL A 136 -17.12 22.13 -3.25
N LEU A 137 -16.85 21.50 -2.13
CA LEU A 137 -15.70 21.78 -1.28
C LEU A 137 -14.72 20.61 -1.40
N GLU A 138 -13.71 20.79 -2.23
CA GLU A 138 -12.63 19.82 -2.36
C GLU A 138 -11.70 19.93 -1.16
N ALA A 139 -11.64 18.87 -0.33
CA ALA A 139 -10.83 18.87 0.86
C ALA A 139 -9.34 18.93 0.52
N ARG A 140 -8.61 19.85 1.15
CA ARG A 140 -7.18 20.09 0.95
C ARG A 140 -6.42 19.93 2.24
N TYR A 141 -5.14 19.56 2.15
CA TYR A 141 -4.26 19.61 3.31
C TYR A 141 -4.04 21.06 3.74
N ASP A 142 -4.30 21.36 5.03
CA ASP A 142 -3.86 22.59 5.69
C ASP A 142 -2.36 22.52 6.00
N GLY A 143 -1.95 21.34 6.47
CA GLY A 143 -0.57 20.99 6.75
C GLY A 143 -0.45 19.53 7.12
N ILE A 144 0.80 19.08 7.22
CA ILE A 144 1.16 17.78 7.74
C ILE A 144 2.08 17.98 8.93
N SER A 145 1.73 17.41 10.07
CA SER A 145 2.60 17.34 11.24
C SER A 145 2.85 15.90 11.60
N TYR A 146 4.02 15.60 12.11
CA TYR A 146 4.31 14.27 12.63
C TYR A 146 5.04 14.36 13.98
N ASN A 147 4.80 13.34 14.80
CA ASN A 147 5.49 13.12 16.07
C ASN A 147 6.29 11.82 15.96
N ASN A 148 7.60 11.94 15.77
CA ASN A 148 8.48 10.80 15.62
C ASN A 148 9.02 10.34 16.97
N GLN A 149 8.51 9.22 17.45
CA GLN A 149 9.00 8.54 18.66
C GLN A 149 9.94 7.36 18.31
N SER A 150 10.16 7.10 17.01
CA SER A 150 11.03 6.01 16.52
C SER A 150 12.49 6.48 16.39
N ARG A 151 13.35 5.55 16.03
CA ARG A 151 14.76 5.86 15.68
C ARG A 151 14.92 6.35 14.24
N THR A 152 13.86 6.31 13.43
CA THR A 152 13.92 6.70 12.02
C THR A 152 14.32 8.15 11.88
N ARG A 153 15.23 8.43 10.97
CA ARG A 153 15.69 9.79 10.70
C ARG A 153 14.55 10.64 10.14
N ASN A 154 14.35 11.82 10.69
CA ASN A 154 13.31 12.74 10.24
C ASN A 154 13.41 13.04 8.73
N ALA A 155 14.61 13.17 8.19
CA ALA A 155 14.80 13.38 6.76
C ALA A 155 14.18 12.29 5.87
N LEU A 156 14.14 11.03 6.32
CA LEU A 156 13.47 9.94 5.59
C LEU A 156 11.94 10.06 5.72
N ILE A 157 11.45 10.45 6.90
CA ILE A 157 10.02 10.70 7.13
C ILE A 157 9.55 11.88 6.27
N ASP A 158 10.28 12.99 6.30
CA ASP A 158 10.00 14.19 5.48
C ASP A 158 9.94 13.85 4.00
N ALA A 159 10.94 13.09 3.51
CA ALA A 159 10.98 12.64 2.12
C ALA A 159 9.81 11.71 1.76
N THR A 160 9.34 10.89 2.71
CA THR A 160 8.20 10.00 2.50
C THR A 160 6.88 10.76 2.49
N LEU A 161 6.70 11.76 3.36
CA LEU A 161 5.48 12.57 3.45
C LEU A 161 5.45 13.72 2.45
N GLN A 162 6.56 14.04 1.79
CA GLN A 162 6.71 15.16 0.87
C GLN A 162 5.63 15.25 -0.23
N PRO A 163 5.10 14.15 -0.79
CA PRO A 163 4.00 14.23 -1.75
C PRO A 163 2.67 14.75 -1.18
N LEU A 164 2.50 14.76 0.16
CA LEU A 164 1.31 15.27 0.84
C LEU A 164 1.58 16.72 1.30
N GLN A 165 1.42 17.70 0.39
CA GLN A 165 1.73 19.11 0.70
C GLN A 165 0.49 19.91 1.06
N ALA A 166 0.67 20.96 1.89
CA ALA A 166 -0.36 21.94 2.14
C ALA A 166 -0.94 22.53 0.84
N GLY A 167 -2.25 22.71 0.78
CA GLY A 167 -2.99 23.19 -0.40
C GLY A 167 -3.32 22.12 -1.44
N GLN A 168 -2.72 20.93 -1.40
CA GLN A 168 -3.07 19.84 -2.30
C GLN A 168 -4.40 19.18 -1.90
N VAL A 169 -5.18 18.74 -2.90
CA VAL A 169 -6.43 18.01 -2.66
C VAL A 169 -6.11 16.64 -2.06
N ILE A 170 -6.88 16.26 -1.05
CA ILE A 170 -6.72 14.98 -0.36
C ILE A 170 -7.33 13.87 -1.22
N THR A 171 -6.49 12.96 -1.70
CA THR A 171 -6.92 11.76 -2.43
C THR A 171 -6.61 10.50 -1.63
N SER A 172 -7.48 9.49 -1.73
CA SER A 172 -7.25 8.17 -1.13
C SER A 172 -5.93 7.58 -1.59
N GLN A 173 -5.66 7.64 -2.89
CA GLN A 173 -4.45 7.05 -3.48
C GLN A 173 -3.17 7.65 -2.89
N ALA A 174 -3.03 8.98 -2.88
CA ALA A 174 -1.82 9.63 -2.37
C ALA A 174 -1.65 9.39 -0.87
N LEU A 175 -2.73 9.54 -0.07
CA LEU A 175 -2.70 9.35 1.37
C LEU A 175 -2.31 7.90 1.72
N GLU A 176 -3.01 6.91 1.17
CA GLU A 176 -2.73 5.51 1.43
C GLU A 176 -1.33 5.09 0.99
N GLN A 177 -0.87 5.58 -0.17
CA GLN A 177 0.46 5.27 -0.67
C GLN A 177 1.54 5.73 0.31
N GLN A 178 1.48 6.98 0.80
CA GLN A 178 2.50 7.50 1.70
C GLN A 178 2.44 6.82 3.08
N ILE A 179 1.23 6.54 3.59
CA ILE A 179 1.07 5.78 4.84
C ILE A 179 1.61 4.34 4.69
N LYS A 180 1.33 3.68 3.58
CA LYS A 180 1.90 2.35 3.29
C LYS A 180 3.42 2.39 3.22
N LEU A 181 4.01 3.44 2.62
CA LEU A 181 5.46 3.62 2.55
C LEU A 181 6.07 3.82 3.94
N LEU A 182 5.45 4.64 4.80
CA LEU A 182 5.87 4.80 6.20
C LEU A 182 5.84 3.46 6.96
N ASN A 183 4.75 2.72 6.86
CA ASN A 183 4.58 1.44 7.55
C ASN A 183 5.45 0.30 6.96
N ARG A 184 6.08 0.50 5.80
CA ARG A 184 7.08 -0.41 5.23
C ARG A 184 8.50 -0.17 5.75
N LEU A 185 8.73 0.91 6.48
CA LEU A 185 9.99 1.15 7.16
C LEU A 185 10.12 0.15 8.31
N ASP A 186 11.22 -0.57 8.36
CA ASP A 186 11.46 -1.52 9.46
C ASP A 186 11.53 -0.80 10.81
N GLY A 187 10.94 -1.40 11.82
CA GLY A 187 10.94 -0.83 13.17
C GLY A 187 9.99 0.34 13.38
N VAL A 188 9.01 0.56 12.48
CA VAL A 188 8.08 1.69 12.51
C VAL A 188 6.63 1.24 12.33
N GLN A 189 5.75 1.91 13.04
CA GLN A 189 4.31 1.87 12.81
C GLN A 189 3.76 3.29 12.88
N SER A 190 2.89 3.69 11.94
CA SER A 190 2.24 4.99 11.95
C SER A 190 0.78 4.92 12.39
N ARG A 191 0.35 5.89 13.19
CA ARG A 191 -1.05 6.20 13.46
C ARG A 191 -1.35 7.55 12.81
N ASN A 192 -2.42 7.61 12.03
CA ASN A 192 -2.72 8.74 11.17
C ASN A 192 -4.09 9.29 11.53
N ILE A 193 -4.16 10.57 11.89
CA ILE A 193 -5.38 11.26 12.28
C ILE A 193 -5.54 12.47 11.37
N LEU A 194 -6.67 12.53 10.66
CA LEU A 194 -7.06 13.70 9.89
C LEU A 194 -8.04 14.52 10.70
N SER A 195 -7.64 15.71 11.11
CA SER A 195 -8.46 16.66 11.87
C SER A 195 -8.85 17.86 11.02
N ALA A 196 -9.83 18.66 11.48
CA ALA A 196 -10.17 19.90 10.80
C ALA A 196 -8.97 20.85 10.76
N GLY A 197 -8.74 21.47 9.60
CA GLY A 197 -7.72 22.50 9.42
C GLY A 197 -8.19 23.87 9.93
N GLN A 198 -7.35 24.89 9.76
CA GLN A 198 -7.66 26.26 10.20
C GLN A 198 -8.67 26.95 9.30
N SER A 199 -8.70 26.61 8.02
CA SER A 199 -9.61 27.17 7.03
C SER A 199 -10.72 26.19 6.65
N THR A 200 -11.87 26.73 6.24
CA THR A 200 -12.97 25.90 5.73
C THR A 200 -12.52 25.10 4.52
N GLY A 201 -12.74 23.79 4.54
CA GLY A 201 -12.34 22.87 3.46
C GLY A 201 -10.91 22.40 3.55
N THR A 202 -10.17 22.76 4.61
CA THR A 202 -8.85 22.19 4.86
C THR A 202 -8.86 21.19 6.00
N SER A 203 -7.89 20.27 5.96
CA SER A 203 -7.68 19.26 6.99
C SER A 203 -6.20 19.17 7.34
N GLN A 204 -5.91 19.05 8.63
CA GLN A 204 -4.58 18.82 9.15
C GLN A 204 -4.34 17.32 9.29
N LEU A 205 -3.30 16.80 8.64
CA LEU A 205 -2.85 15.42 8.84
C LEU A 205 -1.83 15.37 9.97
N ASN A 206 -2.15 14.62 11.03
CA ASN A 206 -1.26 14.35 12.15
C ASN A 206 -0.82 12.89 12.09
N VAL A 207 0.49 12.65 12.10
CA VAL A 207 1.09 11.33 11.97
C VAL A 207 1.92 11.02 13.22
N ASP A 208 1.45 10.11 14.07
CA ASP A 208 2.26 9.58 15.16
C ASP A 208 3.06 8.38 14.67
N ILE A 209 4.37 8.46 14.77
CA ILE A 209 5.31 7.43 14.34
C ILE A 209 5.89 6.77 15.58
N VAL A 210 5.45 5.55 15.85
CA VAL A 210 5.85 4.79 17.03
C VAL A 210 6.81 3.66 16.66
N PRO A 211 7.77 3.32 17.55
CA PRO A 211 8.66 2.20 17.31
C PRO A 211 7.90 0.87 17.46
N THR A 212 8.24 -0.11 16.63
CA THR A 212 7.87 -1.51 16.84
C THR A 212 8.97 -2.25 17.60
N ALA A 213 8.87 -3.59 17.73
CA ALA A 213 9.90 -4.38 18.38
C ALA A 213 11.27 -4.14 17.75
N ALA A 214 12.26 -3.74 18.55
CA ALA A 214 13.61 -3.47 18.08
C ALA A 214 14.34 -4.74 17.62
N MET A 215 13.95 -5.89 18.18
CA MET A 215 14.50 -7.21 17.82
C MET A 215 13.35 -8.21 17.70
N THR A 216 13.49 -9.11 16.75
CA THR A 216 12.63 -10.29 16.59
C THR A 216 13.49 -11.52 16.41
N GLY A 217 12.98 -12.68 16.75
CA GLY A 217 13.68 -13.94 16.55
C GLY A 217 12.71 -15.11 16.52
N TYR A 218 13.17 -16.21 15.98
CA TYR A 218 12.42 -17.46 15.94
C TYR A 218 13.33 -18.66 16.11
N VAL A 219 12.75 -19.74 16.58
CA VAL A 219 13.34 -21.08 16.55
C VAL A 219 12.28 -22.04 16.05
N GLY A 220 12.69 -23.05 15.29
CA GLY A 220 11.77 -24.01 14.71
C GLY A 220 12.41 -25.36 14.46
N LEU A 221 11.58 -26.39 14.45
CA LEU A 221 11.90 -27.73 14.00
C LEU A 221 10.92 -28.12 12.92
N ASP A 222 11.41 -28.67 11.83
CA ASP A 222 10.59 -29.22 10.76
C ASP A 222 11.21 -30.48 10.18
N ASN A 223 10.46 -31.19 9.35
CA ASN A 223 10.86 -32.41 8.63
C ASN A 223 10.93 -32.20 7.12
N TYR A 224 11.16 -30.95 6.68
CA TYR A 224 11.28 -30.64 5.23
C TYR A 224 12.70 -30.79 4.70
N GLY A 225 13.57 -31.46 5.44
CA GLY A 225 14.91 -31.80 4.98
C GLY A 225 14.89 -32.87 3.89
N ASN A 226 16.04 -33.05 3.25
CA ASN A 226 16.26 -34.05 2.23
C ASN A 226 16.73 -35.37 2.89
N GLU A 227 16.34 -36.52 2.31
CA GLU A 227 16.72 -37.83 2.82
C GLU A 227 18.26 -38.08 2.83
N TYR A 228 19.02 -37.37 1.96
CA TYR A 228 20.48 -37.46 1.88
C TYR A 228 21.19 -36.61 2.94
N THR A 229 20.55 -35.55 3.42
CA THR A 229 21.09 -34.62 4.45
C THR A 229 20.37 -34.67 5.79
N ARG A 230 19.47 -35.64 5.98
CA ARG A 230 18.48 -35.84 7.05
C ARG A 230 17.24 -34.97 6.87
N GLU A 231 16.08 -35.57 7.17
CA GLU A 231 14.76 -34.96 7.01
C GLU A 231 14.47 -33.88 8.05
N VAL A 232 14.89 -34.13 9.30
CA VAL A 232 14.64 -33.21 10.42
C VAL A 232 15.64 -32.06 10.39
N ARG A 233 15.11 -30.82 10.40
CA ARG A 233 15.91 -29.60 10.42
C ARG A 233 15.58 -28.79 11.66
N PHE A 234 16.61 -28.15 12.20
CA PHE A 234 16.51 -27.11 13.21
C PHE A 234 16.78 -25.75 12.55
N ASN A 235 15.89 -24.78 12.76
CA ASN A 235 15.96 -23.44 12.21
C ASN A 235 15.98 -22.41 13.35
N ALA A 236 16.82 -21.40 13.24
CA ALA A 236 16.82 -20.26 14.16
C ALA A 236 17.15 -18.98 13.38
N GLY A 237 16.55 -17.88 13.76
CA GLY A 237 16.86 -16.59 13.17
C GLY A 237 16.61 -15.45 14.14
N ALA A 238 17.30 -14.35 13.91
CA ALA A 238 17.15 -13.10 14.64
C ALA A 238 17.26 -11.91 13.68
N ALA A 239 16.50 -10.86 13.97
CA ALA A 239 16.60 -9.61 13.24
C ALA A 239 16.59 -8.43 14.20
N VAL A 240 17.37 -7.40 13.85
CA VAL A 240 17.36 -6.09 14.48
C VAL A 240 16.72 -5.11 13.51
N HIS A 241 15.67 -4.43 13.97
CA HIS A 241 14.89 -3.51 13.18
C HIS A 241 15.34 -2.07 13.42
N ASN A 242 15.57 -1.36 12.34
CA ASN A 242 15.94 0.06 12.32
C ASN A 242 17.20 0.41 13.16
N PRO A 243 18.30 -0.36 13.06
CA PRO A 243 19.50 -0.09 13.84
C PRO A 243 20.15 1.26 13.54
N PHE A 244 20.08 1.73 12.27
CA PHE A 244 20.73 2.98 11.84
C PHE A 244 19.74 4.12 11.51
N GLY A 245 18.44 3.90 11.72
CA GLY A 245 17.41 4.92 11.48
C GLY A 245 17.04 5.14 10.01
N LEU A 246 17.31 4.17 9.15
CA LEU A 246 17.01 4.19 7.72
C LEU A 246 15.81 3.32 7.36
N GLY A 247 14.97 2.96 8.35
CA GLY A 247 13.95 1.94 8.15
C GLY A 247 14.58 0.64 7.69
N ASP A 248 15.71 0.30 8.29
CA ASP A 248 16.62 -0.75 7.90
C ASP A 248 16.47 -1.98 8.78
N LYS A 249 16.98 -3.12 8.28
CA LYS A 249 16.92 -4.41 8.95
C LYS A 249 18.23 -5.16 8.79
N LEU A 250 18.78 -5.61 9.91
CA LEU A 250 19.89 -6.55 9.97
C LEU A 250 19.33 -7.91 10.42
N SER A 251 19.59 -8.97 9.67
CA SER A 251 19.11 -10.32 10.00
C SER A 251 20.24 -11.34 9.98
N VAL A 252 20.08 -12.36 10.81
CA VAL A 252 20.90 -13.58 10.82
C VAL A 252 19.94 -14.76 10.87
N ASP A 253 20.10 -15.68 9.95
CA ASP A 253 19.34 -16.93 9.87
C ASP A 253 20.31 -18.12 9.84
N ALA A 254 20.00 -19.16 10.59
CA ALA A 254 20.78 -20.40 10.64
C ALA A 254 19.85 -21.61 10.54
N MET A 255 20.31 -22.64 9.86
CA MET A 255 19.62 -23.91 9.73
C MET A 255 20.60 -25.08 9.77
N THR A 256 20.22 -26.16 10.42
CA THR A 256 20.99 -27.40 10.40
C THR A 256 20.09 -28.63 10.38
N SER A 257 20.53 -29.67 9.66
CA SER A 257 19.94 -31.01 9.71
C SER A 257 20.91 -32.05 10.28
N GLY A 258 22.03 -31.60 10.85
CA GLY A 258 23.10 -32.44 11.35
C GLY A 258 24.11 -32.87 10.28
N LYS A 259 23.73 -32.91 9.00
CA LYS A 259 24.61 -33.11 7.84
C LYS A 259 24.65 -31.91 6.91
N MET A 260 23.85 -30.90 7.20
CA MET A 260 23.78 -29.66 6.47
C MET A 260 23.79 -28.51 7.47
N HIS A 261 24.62 -27.54 7.22
CA HIS A 261 24.69 -26.29 7.98
C HIS A 261 24.57 -25.12 7.04
N TYR A 262 23.64 -24.23 7.33
CA TYR A 262 23.41 -23.03 6.57
C TYR A 262 23.38 -21.83 7.51
N VAL A 263 24.07 -20.76 7.13
CA VAL A 263 24.00 -19.47 7.80
C VAL A 263 23.85 -18.39 6.74
N ARG A 264 22.99 -17.41 7.04
CA ARG A 264 22.82 -16.21 6.22
C ARG A 264 22.86 -14.98 7.11
N VAL A 265 23.59 -13.97 6.68
CA VAL A 265 23.54 -12.61 7.23
C VAL A 265 23.04 -11.68 6.14
N GLY A 266 22.04 -10.86 6.46
CA GLY A 266 21.45 -9.93 5.51
C GLY A 266 21.29 -8.55 6.13
N TYR A 267 21.52 -7.52 5.32
CA TYR A 267 21.21 -6.13 5.64
C TYR A 267 20.45 -5.51 4.51
N GLU A 268 19.38 -4.78 4.83
CA GLU A 268 18.63 -3.97 3.86
C GLU A 268 18.23 -2.65 4.48
N ALA A 269 18.18 -1.58 3.68
CA ALA A 269 17.83 -0.24 4.11
C ALA A 269 16.98 0.46 3.06
N THR A 270 16.11 1.36 3.51
CA THR A 270 15.35 2.26 2.64
C THR A 270 16.25 3.46 2.27
N ILE A 271 16.36 3.74 0.97
CA ILE A 271 17.32 4.74 0.45
C ILE A 271 16.65 6.05 0.05
N ASN A 272 15.30 6.09 -0.05
CA ASN A 272 14.55 7.30 -0.39
C ASN A 272 13.10 7.24 0.13
N GLY A 273 12.40 8.40 0.08
CA GLY A 273 10.99 8.51 0.46
C GLY A 273 9.99 7.82 -0.46
N MET A 274 10.43 7.34 -1.64
CA MET A 274 9.60 6.58 -2.57
C MET A 274 9.57 5.07 -2.25
N GLY A 275 10.22 4.65 -1.17
CA GLY A 275 10.25 3.26 -0.73
C GLY A 275 11.23 2.36 -1.47
N SER A 276 12.22 2.92 -2.21
CA SER A 276 13.29 2.13 -2.80
C SER A 276 14.16 1.55 -1.69
N ARG A 277 14.47 0.26 -1.76
CA ARG A 277 15.32 -0.45 -0.79
C ARG A 277 16.58 -0.97 -1.47
N LEU A 278 17.67 -0.93 -0.74
CA LEU A 278 18.92 -1.55 -1.12
C LEU A 278 19.30 -2.57 -0.05
N GLY A 279 19.67 -3.77 -0.48
CA GLY A 279 20.08 -4.82 0.43
C GLY A 279 21.23 -5.64 -0.11
N ALA A 280 21.99 -6.20 0.80
CA ALA A 280 23.03 -7.18 0.54
C ALA A 280 22.92 -8.33 1.53
N SER A 281 23.25 -9.54 1.10
CA SER A 281 23.32 -10.70 1.98
C SER A 281 24.49 -11.59 1.60
N TYR A 282 25.05 -12.23 2.62
CA TYR A 282 26.03 -13.30 2.48
C TYR A 282 25.44 -14.57 3.07
N SER A 283 25.62 -15.69 2.40
CA SER A 283 25.23 -16.99 2.93
C SER A 283 26.30 -18.05 2.68
N ASP A 284 26.42 -18.95 3.62
CA ASP A 284 27.30 -20.09 3.56
C ASP A 284 26.48 -21.37 3.77
N LEU A 285 26.73 -22.39 2.94
CA LEU A 285 26.06 -23.68 2.99
C LEU A 285 27.12 -24.79 2.90
N ILE A 286 27.22 -25.58 3.96
CA ILE A 286 28.06 -26.77 4.04
C ILE A 286 27.13 -27.98 4.19
N TYR A 287 27.33 -29.01 3.41
CA TYR A 287 26.56 -30.25 3.53
C TYR A 287 27.39 -31.48 3.21
N GLU A 288 27.05 -32.61 3.86
CA GLU A 288 27.58 -33.94 3.61
C GLU A 288 26.45 -34.82 3.02
N LEU A 289 26.70 -35.48 1.90
CA LEU A 289 25.77 -36.44 1.33
C LEU A 289 25.83 -37.76 2.09
N GLY A 290 24.67 -38.28 2.39
CA GLY A 290 24.52 -39.60 3.00
C GLY A 290 24.19 -40.71 1.99
N LYS A 291 23.87 -41.91 2.49
CA LYS A 291 23.47 -43.08 1.73
C LYS A 291 24.54 -43.50 0.73
N GLU A 292 24.15 -43.81 -0.52
CA GLU A 292 25.00 -44.28 -1.59
C GLU A 292 26.02 -43.24 -2.11
N TYR A 293 25.81 -41.94 -1.82
CA TYR A 293 26.73 -40.86 -2.20
C TYR A 293 27.82 -40.56 -1.19
N LYS A 294 27.90 -41.32 -0.07
CA LYS A 294 28.89 -41.14 0.97
C LYS A 294 30.36 -41.30 0.51
N ALA A 295 30.56 -41.94 -0.63
CA ALA A 295 31.90 -42.14 -1.21
C ALA A 295 32.35 -40.97 -2.10
N LEU A 296 31.55 -39.91 -2.24
CA LEU A 296 31.83 -38.73 -3.06
C LEU A 296 32.25 -37.51 -2.21
N ASP A 297 32.29 -37.65 -0.88
CA ASP A 297 32.76 -36.64 0.06
C ASP A 297 34.28 -36.59 0.14
#